data_8f7badba289ebccbc5e7d46e4c05cb25
#
_entry.id   8f7badba289ebccbc5e7d46e4c05cb25
#
_cell.length_a   1.000
_cell.length_b   1.000
_cell.length_c   1.000
_cell.angle_alpha   90.00
_cell.angle_beta   90.00
_cell.angle_gamma   90.00
#
_symmetry.space_group_name_H-M   'P 1'
#
loop_
_entity.id
_entity.type
_entity.pdbx_description
1 polymer ?
#
loop_
_entity_poly.entity_id
_entity_poly.type
_entity_poly.pdbx_seq_one_letter_code
_entity_poly.pdbx_strand_id
1 'polypeptide(L)'
;SRCHRWADSPTGGSGPWGAESRAPELANGIEKAGFKIHNILTWKKNNCTPSQFYMKNCEFVIFCRKGKAKYINNIGDSKTVHEFNNISGKKVHPTEKPIELMKFYIENSSEENDTVLDPFMGSGSTGVACVNTFRNFIGFEIDENYFNIATKRIEEAQELNELL
;
A
#
# COMPACT_ATOMS: atom_id res chain seq x y z
N SER A 1 15.54 -10.63 -8.97
CA SER A 1 14.81 -9.46 -8.43
C SER A 1 13.33 -9.74 -8.49
N ARG A 2 12.67 -9.59 -7.35
CA ARG A 2 11.23 -9.79 -7.21
C ARG A 2 10.57 -8.43 -7.31
N CYS A 3 9.71 -8.24 -8.28
CA CYS A 3 8.89 -7.05 -8.36
C CYS A 3 7.48 -7.41 -7.86
N HIS A 4 7.14 -6.98 -6.67
CA HIS A 4 5.76 -6.97 -6.16
C HIS A 4 5.25 -5.54 -6.34
N ARG A 5 4.13 -5.39 -7.00
CA ARG A 5 3.48 -4.10 -7.14
C ARG A 5 2.15 -4.11 -6.40
N TRP A 6 2.03 -3.21 -5.47
CA TRP A 6 0.77 -2.84 -4.85
C TRP A 6 0.19 -1.68 -5.65
N ALA A 7 -0.93 -1.90 -6.29
CA ALA A 7 -1.61 -0.82 -6.99
C ALA A 7 -2.73 -0.32 -6.09
N ASP A 8 -2.46 0.78 -5.39
CA ASP A 8 -3.51 1.58 -4.81
C ASP A 8 -4.37 2.17 -5.93
N SER A 9 -5.66 2.12 -5.74
CA SER A 9 -6.62 2.82 -6.56
C SER A 9 -6.31 4.32 -6.52
N PRO A 10 -6.10 5.00 -7.65
CA PRO A 10 -5.83 6.44 -7.64
C PRO A 10 -7.02 7.18 -7.02
N THR A 11 -6.80 7.69 -5.82
CA THR A 11 -7.76 8.54 -5.12
C THR A 11 -7.60 9.95 -5.63
N GLY A 12 -8.38 10.37 -6.58
CA GLY A 12 -8.28 11.71 -7.11
C GLY A 12 -9.28 12.04 -8.21
N GLY A 13 -10.42 11.40 -8.19
CA GLY A 13 -11.49 11.71 -9.12
C GLY A 13 -12.76 12.06 -8.36
N SER A 14 -13.16 13.33 -8.34
CA SER A 14 -14.47 13.82 -7.91
C SER A 14 -15.61 13.41 -8.84
N GLY A 15 -15.53 12.22 -9.46
CA GLY A 15 -16.59 11.66 -10.27
C GLY A 15 -17.56 10.83 -9.41
N PRO A 16 -18.83 10.67 -9.84
CA PRO A 16 -19.84 9.90 -9.10
C PRO A 16 -19.50 8.41 -8.95
N TRP A 17 -18.47 7.94 -9.63
CA TRP A 17 -17.98 6.56 -9.60
C TRP A 17 -16.58 6.58 -8.94
N GLY A 18 -16.47 6.06 -7.73
CA GLY A 18 -15.20 5.99 -7.01
C GLY A 18 -14.19 5.03 -7.65
N ALA A 19 -13.05 4.87 -6.97
CA ALA A 19 -11.93 4.01 -7.41
C ALA A 19 -12.32 2.57 -7.76
N GLU A 20 -13.40 2.07 -7.19
CA GLU A 20 -13.94 0.72 -7.48
C GLU A 20 -14.41 0.57 -8.94
N SER A 21 -14.89 1.64 -9.58
CA SER A 21 -15.31 1.62 -10.98
C SER A 21 -14.15 1.48 -11.96
N ARG A 22 -12.92 1.78 -11.53
CA ARG A 22 -11.70 1.64 -12.35
C ARG A 22 -10.93 0.34 -12.09
N ALA A 23 -11.41 -0.50 -11.19
CA ALA A 23 -10.78 -1.77 -10.89
C ALA A 23 -10.60 -2.66 -12.14
N PRO A 24 -11.58 -2.77 -13.08
CA PRO A 24 -11.38 -3.53 -14.32
C PRO A 24 -10.29 -2.94 -15.22
N GLU A 25 -10.20 -1.62 -15.35
CA GLU A 25 -9.18 -0.96 -16.17
C GLU A 25 -7.79 -1.18 -15.57
N LEU A 26 -7.68 -1.07 -14.24
CA LEU A 26 -6.44 -1.33 -13.53
C LEU A 26 -6.01 -2.80 -13.68
N ALA A 27 -6.93 -3.75 -13.52
CA ALA A 27 -6.66 -5.17 -13.70
C ALA A 27 -6.15 -5.47 -15.13
N ASN A 28 -6.82 -4.94 -16.14
CA ASN A 28 -6.39 -5.07 -17.54
C ASN A 28 -5.00 -4.47 -17.78
N GLY A 29 -4.69 -3.33 -17.17
CA GLY A 29 -3.38 -2.68 -17.26
C GLY A 29 -2.27 -3.54 -16.62
N ILE A 30 -2.56 -4.13 -15.47
CA ILE A 30 -1.66 -5.04 -14.75
C ILE A 30 -1.33 -6.28 -15.60
N GLU A 31 -2.35 -6.91 -16.18
CA GLU A 31 -2.17 -8.09 -17.05
C GLU A 31 -1.41 -7.76 -18.33
N LYS A 32 -1.74 -6.63 -18.99
CA LYS A 32 -0.99 -6.14 -20.16
C LYS A 32 0.49 -5.86 -19.85
N ALA A 33 0.80 -5.45 -18.63
CA ALA A 33 2.18 -5.27 -18.16
C ALA A 33 2.90 -6.61 -17.85
N GLY A 34 2.23 -7.73 -18.05
CA GLY A 34 2.78 -9.09 -17.88
C GLY A 34 2.75 -9.60 -16.43
N PHE A 35 1.91 -9.01 -15.57
CA PHE A 35 1.65 -9.53 -14.23
C PHE A 35 0.46 -10.49 -14.26
N LYS A 36 0.51 -11.51 -13.42
CA LYS A 36 -0.61 -12.41 -13.15
C LYS A 36 -1.31 -11.99 -11.86
N ILE A 37 -2.59 -11.68 -11.96
CA ILE A 37 -3.44 -11.40 -10.80
C ILE A 37 -3.75 -12.71 -10.07
N HIS A 38 -3.58 -12.72 -8.76
CA HIS A 38 -3.86 -13.87 -7.90
C HIS A 38 -5.07 -13.64 -7.01
N ASN A 39 -5.14 -12.47 -6.36
CA ASN A 39 -6.21 -12.16 -5.42
C ASN A 39 -6.60 -10.69 -5.50
N ILE A 40 -7.86 -10.42 -5.18
CA ILE A 40 -8.33 -9.10 -4.77
C ILE A 40 -8.48 -9.16 -3.26
N LEU A 41 -7.73 -8.32 -2.55
CA LEU A 41 -7.75 -8.21 -1.11
C LEU A 41 -8.62 -7.01 -0.72
N THR A 42 -9.27 -7.09 0.42
CA THR A 42 -10.11 -6.02 0.96
C THR A 42 -9.56 -5.56 2.29
N TRP A 43 -9.14 -4.32 2.35
CA TRP A 43 -8.88 -3.66 3.62
C TRP A 43 -10.18 -3.07 4.16
N LYS A 44 -10.70 -3.65 5.24
CA LYS A 44 -11.85 -3.16 5.98
C LYS A 44 -11.38 -2.14 7.02
N LYS A 45 -11.97 -0.95 6.98
CA LYS A 45 -11.69 0.17 7.89
C LYS A 45 -12.64 0.17 9.07
N ASN A 46 -12.22 0.75 10.17
CA ASN A 46 -13.06 0.97 11.36
C ASN A 46 -13.99 2.17 11.24
N ASN A 47 -13.89 2.97 10.18
CA ASN A 47 -14.72 4.14 9.89
C ASN A 47 -15.32 4.07 8.48
N CYS A 48 -16.38 4.82 8.26
CA CYS A 48 -17.05 4.93 6.98
C CYS A 48 -16.84 6.33 6.38
N THR A 49 -16.73 6.41 5.06
CA THR A 49 -16.80 7.68 4.34
C THR A 49 -18.26 7.92 3.93
N PRO A 50 -18.86 9.06 4.31
CA PRO A 50 -20.23 9.39 3.91
C PRO A 50 -20.40 9.37 2.40
N SER A 51 -21.55 8.86 1.95
CA SER A 51 -21.91 8.79 0.54
C SER A 51 -23.44 8.90 0.42
N GLN A 52 -23.93 9.35 -0.74
CA GLN A 52 -25.36 9.38 -1.06
C GLN A 52 -25.93 7.96 -1.31
N PHE A 53 -25.07 6.98 -1.52
CA PHE A 53 -25.42 5.57 -1.71
C PHE A 53 -24.94 4.75 -0.53
N TYR A 54 -24.21 3.66 -0.79
CA TYR A 54 -23.57 2.88 0.28
C TYR A 54 -22.35 3.60 0.82
N MET A 55 -22.24 3.68 2.14
CA MET A 55 -21.06 4.26 2.80
C MET A 55 -19.85 3.35 2.60
N LYS A 56 -18.72 3.97 2.22
CA LYS A 56 -17.49 3.23 1.96
C LYS A 56 -16.70 3.04 3.25
N ASN A 57 -16.49 1.78 3.59
CA ASN A 57 -15.68 1.35 4.74
C ASN A 57 -14.55 0.38 4.36
N CYS A 58 -14.27 0.23 3.08
CA CYS A 58 -13.19 -0.64 2.62
C CYS A 58 -12.41 -0.02 1.47
N GLU A 59 -11.22 -0.56 1.22
CA GLU A 59 -10.43 -0.36 0.00
C GLU A 59 -10.00 -1.70 -0.56
N PHE A 60 -9.83 -1.76 -1.89
CA PHE A 60 -9.39 -2.97 -2.57
C PHE A 60 -7.90 -2.87 -2.92
N VAL A 61 -7.23 -4.00 -2.81
CA VAL A 61 -5.82 -4.17 -3.17
C VAL A 61 -5.70 -5.34 -4.12
N ILE A 62 -5.10 -5.14 -5.29
CA ILE A 62 -4.87 -6.21 -6.25
C ILE A 62 -3.51 -6.84 -5.95
N PHE A 63 -3.51 -8.10 -5.53
CA PHE A 63 -2.31 -8.89 -5.37
C PHE A 63 -1.95 -9.58 -6.67
N CYS A 64 -0.81 -9.20 -7.25
CA CYS A 64 -0.33 -9.73 -8.52
C CYS A 64 1.17 -10.01 -8.48
N ARG A 65 1.64 -10.86 -9.40
CA ARG A 65 3.04 -11.26 -9.50
C ARG A 65 3.51 -11.29 -10.94
N LYS A 66 4.82 -11.08 -11.12
CA LYS A 66 5.50 -11.25 -12.40
C LYS A 66 6.63 -12.27 -12.23
N GLY A 67 6.71 -13.23 -13.15
CA GLY A 67 7.70 -14.31 -13.11
C GLY A 67 7.28 -15.50 -12.23
N LYS A 68 8.25 -16.28 -11.74
CA LYS A 68 7.98 -17.46 -10.90
C LYS A 68 7.37 -17.04 -9.57
N ALA A 69 6.20 -17.59 -9.28
CA ALA A 69 5.48 -17.30 -8.04
C ALA A 69 6.16 -18.01 -6.86
N LYS A 70 6.48 -17.26 -5.80
CA LYS A 70 6.64 -17.82 -4.45
C LYS A 70 5.31 -17.66 -3.70
N TYR A 71 5.09 -18.52 -2.73
CA TYR A 71 4.00 -18.32 -1.77
C TYR A 71 4.26 -17.06 -0.93
N ILE A 72 3.20 -16.50 -0.37
CA ILE A 72 3.32 -15.47 0.67
C ILE A 72 3.93 -16.08 1.93
N ASN A 73 4.60 -15.28 2.75
CA ASN A 73 5.35 -15.79 3.90
C ASN A 73 4.43 -16.30 5.01
N ASN A 74 3.31 -15.65 5.28
CA ASN A 74 2.36 -16.04 6.31
C ASN A 74 1.05 -16.58 5.70
N ILE A 75 1.10 -17.78 5.16
CA ILE A 75 -0.04 -18.42 4.48
C ILE A 75 -1.21 -18.67 5.45
N GLY A 76 -0.92 -19.08 6.69
CA GLY A 76 -1.92 -19.53 7.66
C GLY A 76 -2.87 -18.42 8.13
N ASP A 77 -2.36 -17.20 8.30
CA ASP A 77 -3.10 -16.06 8.85
C ASP A 77 -3.51 -15.01 7.82
N SER A 78 -3.07 -15.17 6.57
CA SER A 78 -3.35 -14.21 5.51
C SER A 78 -4.66 -14.53 4.80
N LYS A 79 -5.70 -13.78 5.15
CA LYS A 79 -7.04 -13.87 4.54
C LYS A 79 -7.18 -12.83 3.44
N THR A 80 -8.24 -12.90 2.65
CA THR A 80 -8.53 -11.89 1.62
C THR A 80 -9.18 -10.63 2.17
N VAL A 81 -9.72 -10.67 3.38
CA VAL A 81 -10.25 -9.51 4.10
C VAL A 81 -9.37 -9.25 5.32
N HIS A 82 -8.81 -8.05 5.40
CA HIS A 82 -7.97 -7.59 6.50
C HIS A 82 -8.66 -6.44 7.23
N GLU A 83 -8.59 -6.45 8.55
CA GLU A 83 -9.13 -5.37 9.38
C GLU A 83 -7.97 -4.59 10.00
N PHE A 84 -7.77 -3.38 9.54
CA PHE A 84 -6.82 -2.42 10.12
C PHE A 84 -7.53 -1.10 10.36
N ASN A 85 -7.26 -0.49 11.50
CA ASN A 85 -7.80 0.81 11.81
C ASN A 85 -7.27 1.85 10.83
N ASN A 86 -8.17 2.68 10.32
CA ASN A 86 -7.76 3.85 9.56
C ASN A 86 -7.06 4.84 10.50
N ILE A 87 -6.21 5.69 9.94
CA ILE A 87 -5.53 6.75 10.70
C ILE A 87 -6.59 7.66 11.30
N SER A 88 -6.54 7.82 12.63
CA SER A 88 -7.40 8.74 13.39
C SER A 88 -6.70 10.08 13.59
N GLY A 89 -7.45 11.17 13.51
CA GLY A 89 -6.93 12.53 13.67
C GLY A 89 -6.46 13.16 12.34
N LYS A 90 -5.52 14.10 12.44
CA LYS A 90 -5.05 14.87 11.29
C LYS A 90 -4.08 14.03 10.47
N LYS A 91 -4.49 13.63 9.27
CA LYS A 91 -3.61 12.98 8.31
C LYS A 91 -2.60 13.96 7.74
N VAL A 92 -1.40 13.49 7.50
CA VAL A 92 -0.34 14.25 6.82
C VAL A 92 -0.59 14.31 5.31
N HIS A 93 -1.16 13.21 4.77
CA HIS A 93 -1.56 13.12 3.36
C HIS A 93 -3.00 12.63 3.26
N PRO A 94 -3.83 13.14 2.32
CA PRO A 94 -5.25 12.74 2.19
C PRO A 94 -5.46 11.24 2.03
N THR A 95 -4.54 10.56 1.36
CA THR A 95 -4.59 9.11 1.09
C THR A 95 -3.61 8.31 1.93
N GLU A 96 -3.11 8.87 3.02
CA GLU A 96 -2.18 8.20 3.93
C GLU A 96 -2.72 6.85 4.41
N LYS A 97 -1.88 5.83 4.32
CA LYS A 97 -2.20 4.46 4.76
C LYS A 97 -1.61 4.18 6.14
N PRO A 98 -2.28 3.34 6.95
CA PRO A 98 -1.70 2.88 8.21
C PRO A 98 -0.38 2.12 7.97
N ILE A 99 0.63 2.42 8.77
CA ILE A 99 1.93 1.76 8.68
C ILE A 99 1.80 0.26 8.91
N GLU A 100 0.96 -0.17 9.86
CA GLU A 100 0.73 -1.59 10.16
C GLU A 100 0.11 -2.36 8.97
N LEU A 101 -0.76 -1.71 8.19
CA LEU A 101 -1.28 -2.29 6.95
C LEU A 101 -0.15 -2.50 5.92
N MET A 102 0.74 -1.52 5.78
CA MET A 102 1.86 -1.62 4.84
C MET A 102 2.87 -2.67 5.30
N LYS A 103 3.19 -2.74 6.60
CA LYS A 103 4.01 -3.79 7.18
C LYS A 103 3.47 -5.18 6.86
N PHE A 104 2.18 -5.42 7.12
CA PHE A 104 1.53 -6.69 6.83
C PHE A 104 1.73 -7.14 5.38
N TYR A 105 1.56 -6.23 4.41
CA TYR A 105 1.77 -6.57 3.01
C TYR A 105 3.24 -6.79 2.65
N ILE A 106 4.15 -5.98 3.19
CA ILE A 106 5.59 -6.07 2.94
C ILE A 106 6.12 -7.39 3.49
N GLU A 107 5.81 -7.73 4.73
CA GLU A 107 6.25 -8.98 5.38
C GLU A 107 5.73 -10.22 4.66
N ASN A 108 4.48 -10.19 4.17
CA ASN A 108 3.92 -11.29 3.40
C ASN A 108 4.54 -11.46 2.01
N SER A 109 5.12 -10.42 1.43
CA SER A 109 5.51 -10.40 0.02
C SER A 109 7.01 -10.34 -0.21
N SER A 110 7.80 -10.10 0.83
CA SER A 110 9.25 -9.90 0.76
C SER A 110 9.97 -10.51 1.95
N GLU A 111 11.27 -10.74 1.78
CA GLU A 111 12.19 -11.10 2.86
C GLU A 111 12.96 -9.86 3.33
N GLU A 112 13.63 -9.95 4.49
CA GLU A 112 14.58 -8.94 4.91
C GLU A 112 15.64 -8.67 3.84
N ASN A 113 16.04 -7.41 3.71
CA ASN A 113 16.96 -6.92 2.67
C ASN A 113 16.42 -6.97 1.23
N ASP A 114 15.21 -7.45 0.97
CA ASP A 114 14.57 -7.25 -0.33
C ASP A 114 14.27 -5.76 -0.56
N THR A 115 14.20 -5.33 -1.81
CA THR A 115 13.88 -3.95 -2.17
C THR A 115 12.40 -3.79 -2.50
N VAL A 116 11.75 -2.88 -1.81
CA VAL A 116 10.37 -2.47 -2.04
C VAL A 116 10.37 -1.15 -2.83
N LEU A 117 9.58 -1.11 -3.90
CA LEU A 117 9.41 0.08 -4.74
C LEU A 117 7.99 0.62 -4.60
N ASP A 118 7.88 1.89 -4.25
CA ASP A 118 6.62 2.64 -4.26
C ASP A 118 6.74 3.86 -5.20
N PRO A 119 6.12 3.80 -6.39
CA PRO A 119 6.21 4.89 -7.36
C PRO A 119 5.30 6.08 -7.04
N PHE A 120 4.52 6.04 -5.96
CA PHE A 120 3.59 7.08 -5.51
C PHE A 120 3.55 7.15 -3.98
N MET A 121 4.72 7.34 -3.37
CA MET A 121 4.90 7.13 -1.93
C MET A 121 4.13 8.11 -1.03
N GLY A 122 3.64 9.22 -1.57
CA GLY A 122 2.89 10.23 -0.80
C GLY A 122 3.65 10.70 0.43
N SER A 123 3.08 10.50 1.62
CA SER A 123 3.72 10.83 2.90
C SER A 123 4.69 9.75 3.44
N GLY A 124 5.05 8.74 2.65
CA GLY A 124 6.11 7.78 2.98
C GLY A 124 5.72 6.63 3.91
N SER A 125 4.44 6.31 4.08
CA SER A 125 4.03 5.20 4.97
C SER A 125 4.65 3.86 4.57
N THR A 126 4.81 3.59 3.27
CA THR A 126 5.49 2.39 2.75
C THR A 126 6.97 2.40 3.15
N GLY A 127 7.65 3.53 3.02
CA GLY A 127 9.07 3.68 3.39
C GLY A 127 9.31 3.44 4.88
N VAL A 128 8.49 4.06 5.74
CA VAL A 128 8.54 3.82 7.20
C VAL A 128 8.30 2.33 7.53
N ALA A 129 7.33 1.70 6.87
CA ALA A 129 7.08 0.27 7.07
C ALA A 129 8.25 -0.60 6.61
N CYS A 130 8.96 -0.22 5.54
CA CYS A 130 10.16 -0.90 5.06
C CYS A 130 11.31 -0.81 6.08
N VAL A 131 11.55 0.38 6.64
CA VAL A 131 12.55 0.57 7.71
C VAL A 131 12.22 -0.32 8.90
N ASN A 132 10.97 -0.30 9.37
CA ASN A 132 10.52 -1.09 10.53
C ASN A 132 10.56 -2.62 10.29
N THR A 133 10.74 -3.05 9.06
CA THR A 133 10.75 -4.47 8.68
C THR A 133 12.06 -4.89 8.02
N PHE A 134 13.10 -4.05 8.08
CA PHE A 134 14.43 -4.30 7.52
C PHE A 134 14.44 -4.57 6.02
N ARG A 135 13.60 -3.85 5.25
CA ARG A 135 13.59 -3.88 3.78
C ARG A 135 14.21 -2.60 3.23
N ASN A 136 14.89 -2.73 2.09
CA ASN A 136 15.34 -1.57 1.33
C ASN A 136 14.14 -0.90 0.66
N PHE A 137 14.18 0.43 0.54
CA PHE A 137 13.08 1.20 -0.03
C PHE A 137 13.55 2.10 -1.17
N ILE A 138 12.74 2.15 -2.23
CA ILE A 138 12.85 3.14 -3.30
C ILE A 138 11.47 3.76 -3.47
N GLY A 139 11.35 5.07 -3.26
CA GLY A 139 10.11 5.82 -3.39
C GLY A 139 10.20 6.95 -4.38
N PHE A 140 9.08 7.24 -5.05
CA PHE A 140 8.92 8.41 -5.90
C PHE A 140 7.68 9.19 -5.47
N GLU A 141 7.80 10.51 -5.44
CA GLU A 141 6.70 11.45 -5.21
C GLU A 141 6.94 12.70 -6.06
N ILE A 142 5.91 13.16 -6.75
CA ILE A 142 6.00 14.32 -7.65
C ILE A 142 5.79 15.63 -6.91
N ASP A 143 5.03 15.62 -5.81
CA ASP A 143 4.81 16.80 -4.98
C ASP A 143 5.99 16.96 -4.02
N GLU A 144 6.73 18.06 -4.16
CA GLU A 144 7.93 18.33 -3.37
C GLU A 144 7.64 18.39 -1.86
N ASN A 145 6.49 18.92 -1.45
CA ASN A 145 6.14 19.01 -0.04
C ASN A 145 5.92 17.61 0.55
N TYR A 146 5.18 16.75 -0.16
CA TYR A 146 4.99 15.38 0.28
C TYR A 146 6.27 14.56 0.22
N PHE A 147 7.13 14.80 -0.78
CA PHE A 147 8.45 14.18 -0.85
C PHE A 147 9.28 14.52 0.39
N ASN A 148 9.36 15.80 0.77
CA ASN A 148 10.11 16.26 1.94
C ASN A 148 9.54 15.68 3.25
N ILE A 149 8.21 15.61 3.36
CA ILE A 149 7.55 14.97 4.51
C ILE A 149 7.89 13.49 4.58
N ALA A 150 7.83 12.77 3.46
CA ALA A 150 8.15 11.35 3.39
C ALA A 150 9.60 11.08 3.78
N THR A 151 10.53 11.85 3.24
CA THR A 151 11.97 11.75 3.54
C THR A 151 12.21 11.89 5.03
N LYS A 152 11.71 12.96 5.63
CA LYS A 152 11.86 13.20 7.07
C LYS A 152 11.30 12.04 7.92
N ARG A 153 10.10 11.54 7.61
CA ARG A 153 9.49 10.44 8.35
C ARG A 153 10.27 9.14 8.25
N ILE A 154 10.87 8.89 7.09
CA ILE A 154 11.69 7.68 6.87
C ILE A 154 13.01 7.81 7.62
N GLU A 155 13.67 8.97 7.59
CA GLU A 155 14.89 9.26 8.34
C GLU A 155 14.65 9.12 9.85
N GLU A 156 13.59 9.73 10.39
CA GLU A 156 13.22 9.58 11.81
C GLU A 156 13.00 8.10 12.21
N ALA A 157 12.41 7.29 11.33
CA ALA A 157 12.24 5.86 11.58
C ALA A 157 13.58 5.10 11.55
N GLN A 158 14.53 5.49 10.70
CA GLN A 158 15.87 4.91 10.64
C GLN A 158 16.66 5.22 11.91
N GLU A 159 16.69 6.48 12.33
CA GLU A 159 17.34 6.90 13.57
C GLU A 159 16.80 6.13 14.79
N LEU A 160 15.49 5.94 14.85
CA LEU A 160 14.87 5.20 15.95
C LEU A 160 15.31 3.72 15.96
N ASN A 161 15.43 3.10 14.80
CA ASN A 161 15.86 1.70 14.71
C ASN A 161 17.36 1.51 15.02
N GLU A 162 18.19 2.52 14.78
CA GLU A 162 19.63 2.48 15.13
C GLU A 162 19.86 2.58 16.65
N LEU A 163 18.88 3.06 17.40
CA LEU A 163 18.95 3.19 18.86
C LEU A 163 18.47 1.94 19.62
N LEU A 164 17.89 0.96 18.91
CA LEU A 164 17.34 -0.30 19.48
C LEU A 164 18.28 -1.47 19.29
#